data_582cf4098dd29361a75458f30d464e8b
#
_entry.id   582cf4098dd29361a75458f30d464e8b
#
_cell.length_a   1.000
_cell.length_b   1.000
_cell.length_c   1.000
_cell.angle_alpha   90.00
_cell.angle_beta   90.00
_cell.angle_gamma   90.00
#
_symmetry.space_group_name_H-M   'P 1'
#
loop_
_entity.id
_entity.type
_entity.pdbx_description
1 polymer ?
#
loop_
_entity_poly.entity_id
_entity_poly.type
_entity_poly.pdbx_seq_one_letter_code
_entity_poly.pdbx_strand_id
1 'polypeptide(L)'
;MALIRFPARGPSEEERRAIVEVSNSSAYRDLSPWQIVAQLADSGRYLGSESSFYRVLKQNDLLSHRQKSKAHVDNRPRALLARNPNEVWSWDITYMNSPLRGAYYFLYLVEDIFSRLIVGWPLEEVESAEHAARLIERACQEQGIAKGNLTLHSDNGAPMKGATMLATLERLGVAPSLSHPSVSDDNPYSESLFKTLKYRPSYPDGAFGGLDQAREWVRHFVQWYNTEHHHSAIRFVTPQSRHLGLDKAILDKRRAVYENAKRLNPLRWSGQTRNWSAITEVCLNPKTVSYTHLTLPTTPYV
;
A
#
# COMPACT_ATOMS: atom_id res chain seq x y z
N MET A 1 -0.26 54.69 11.51
CA MET A 1 -0.97 53.43 11.78
C MET A 1 -0.24 52.36 10.97
N ALA A 2 0.65 51.60 11.60
CA ALA A 2 1.45 50.58 10.89
C ALA A 2 0.57 49.34 10.64
N LEU A 3 0.38 48.97 9.37
CA LEU A 3 -0.27 47.75 8.99
C LEU A 3 0.56 46.57 9.51
N ILE A 4 0.04 45.84 10.50
CA ILE A 4 0.59 44.57 10.95
C ILE A 4 0.46 43.60 9.76
N ARG A 5 1.54 43.37 9.02
CA ARG A 5 1.64 42.31 8.01
C ARG A 5 1.63 40.99 8.78
N PHE A 6 0.52 40.28 8.75
CA PHE A 6 0.48 38.87 9.14
C PHE A 6 1.45 38.08 8.26
N PRO A 7 2.32 37.22 8.83
CA PRO A 7 3.20 36.39 8.01
C PRO A 7 2.37 35.54 7.07
N ALA A 8 2.83 35.43 5.83
CA ALA A 8 2.16 34.63 4.81
C ALA A 8 1.93 33.19 5.31
N ARG A 9 0.67 32.70 5.20
CA ARG A 9 0.27 31.35 5.62
C ARG A 9 0.86 30.21 4.75
N GLY A 10 1.83 30.50 3.89
CA GLY A 10 2.44 29.57 2.96
C GLY A 10 3.96 29.43 3.16
N PRO A 11 4.59 28.46 2.47
CA PRO A 11 6.05 28.30 2.50
C PRO A 11 6.74 29.53 1.89
N SER A 12 7.88 29.93 2.48
CA SER A 12 8.75 30.99 1.96
C SER A 12 9.34 30.59 0.60
N GLU A 13 9.96 31.53 -0.12
CA GLU A 13 10.62 31.25 -1.40
C GLU A 13 11.77 30.24 -1.24
N GLU A 14 12.50 30.28 -0.15
CA GLU A 14 13.56 29.31 0.17
C GLU A 14 12.98 27.91 0.41
N GLU A 15 11.87 27.82 1.18
CA GLU A 15 11.18 26.56 1.41
C GLU A 15 10.56 26.00 0.12
N ARG A 16 10.03 26.86 -0.77
CA ARG A 16 9.53 26.45 -2.09
C ARG A 16 10.64 25.82 -2.94
N ARG A 17 11.82 26.44 -3.00
CA ARG A 17 12.98 25.90 -3.71
C ARG A 17 13.41 24.57 -3.10
N ALA A 18 13.51 24.48 -1.77
CA ALA A 18 13.85 23.25 -1.07
C ALA A 18 12.85 22.11 -1.36
N ILE A 19 11.55 22.40 -1.44
CA ILE A 19 10.51 21.43 -1.80
C ILE A 19 10.72 20.91 -3.23
N VAL A 20 10.97 21.78 -4.19
CA VAL A 20 11.23 21.39 -5.60
C VAL A 20 12.51 20.59 -5.71
N GLU A 21 13.60 21.03 -5.08
CA GLU A 21 14.90 20.36 -5.10
C GLU A 21 14.80 18.94 -4.51
N VAL A 22 14.21 18.81 -3.32
CA VAL A 22 14.03 17.50 -2.67
C VAL A 22 13.16 16.60 -3.51
N SER A 23 12.04 17.08 -4.05
CA SER A 23 11.12 16.27 -4.86
C SER A 23 11.74 15.78 -6.17
N ASN A 24 12.71 16.49 -6.74
CA ASN A 24 13.41 16.10 -7.96
C ASN A 24 14.68 15.29 -7.70
N SER A 25 15.08 15.09 -6.45
CA SER A 25 16.26 14.28 -6.13
C SER A 25 16.03 12.81 -6.49
N SER A 26 17.12 12.08 -6.75
CA SER A 26 17.07 10.65 -7.11
C SER A 26 16.38 9.78 -6.05
N ALA A 27 16.42 10.20 -4.79
CA ALA A 27 15.78 9.49 -3.68
C ALA A 27 14.26 9.67 -3.64
N TYR A 28 13.72 10.79 -4.16
CA TYR A 28 12.32 11.16 -3.96
C TYR A 28 11.51 11.38 -5.25
N ARG A 29 12.13 11.48 -6.42
CA ARG A 29 11.47 11.82 -7.70
C ARG A 29 10.32 10.89 -8.09
N ASP A 30 10.38 9.62 -7.68
CA ASP A 30 9.38 8.60 -7.99
C ASP A 30 8.34 8.44 -6.86
N LEU A 31 8.41 9.27 -5.82
CA LEU A 31 7.52 9.21 -4.66
C LEU A 31 6.43 10.29 -4.73
N SER A 32 5.26 9.95 -4.17
CA SER A 32 4.21 10.95 -3.99
C SER A 32 4.58 11.96 -2.88
N PRO A 33 4.06 13.21 -2.93
CA PRO A 33 4.26 14.18 -1.85
C PRO A 33 3.94 13.64 -0.45
N TRP A 34 2.95 12.76 -0.32
CA TRP A 34 2.61 12.10 0.93
C TRP A 34 3.75 11.22 1.46
N GLN A 35 4.41 10.48 0.57
CA GLN A 35 5.54 9.63 0.93
C GLN A 35 6.79 10.45 1.25
N ILE A 36 7.06 11.49 0.45
CA ILE A 36 8.21 12.40 0.66
C ILE A 36 8.13 13.04 2.05
N VAL A 37 6.98 13.63 2.39
CA VAL A 37 6.78 14.30 3.68
C VAL A 37 6.94 13.32 4.85
N ALA A 38 6.46 12.08 4.70
CA ALA A 38 6.63 11.05 5.72
C ALA A 38 8.10 10.70 5.94
N GLN A 39 8.89 10.49 4.87
CA GLN A 39 10.32 10.15 4.96
C GLN A 39 11.16 11.32 5.48
N LEU A 40 10.82 12.55 5.10
CA LEU A 40 11.46 13.74 5.69
C LEU A 40 11.22 13.82 7.19
N ALA A 41 10.00 13.53 7.64
CA ALA A 41 9.69 13.50 9.07
C ALA A 41 10.46 12.38 9.81
N ASP A 42 10.67 11.21 9.18
CA ASP A 42 11.51 10.13 9.73
C ASP A 42 12.97 10.59 9.95
N SER A 43 13.48 11.41 9.03
CA SER A 43 14.81 12.02 9.14
C SER A 43 14.87 13.24 10.07
N GLY A 44 13.76 13.60 10.73
CA GLY A 44 13.67 14.77 11.61
C GLY A 44 13.53 16.11 10.88
N ARG A 45 13.28 16.10 9.55
CA ARG A 45 13.14 17.30 8.73
C ARG A 45 11.67 17.64 8.49
N TYR A 46 11.33 18.93 8.56
CA TYR A 46 10.01 19.44 8.17
C TYR A 46 10.18 20.63 7.23
N LEU A 47 9.79 20.46 5.96
CA LEU A 47 9.81 21.52 4.94
C LEU A 47 8.43 22.13 4.69
N GLY A 48 7.36 21.38 4.96
CA GLY A 48 6.00 21.84 4.78
C GLY A 48 5.00 20.68 4.88
N SER A 49 3.71 21.04 4.90
CA SER A 49 2.64 20.03 4.85
C SER A 49 2.53 19.42 3.44
N GLU A 50 1.87 18.27 3.33
CA GLU A 50 1.58 17.62 2.06
C GLU A 50 0.85 18.58 1.09
N SER A 51 -0.11 19.35 1.60
CA SER A 51 -0.81 20.38 0.82
C SER A 51 0.12 21.45 0.26
N SER A 52 1.18 21.80 1.03
CA SER A 52 2.21 22.75 0.57
C SER A 52 3.05 22.14 -0.55
N PHE A 53 3.46 20.87 -0.43
CA PHE A 53 4.17 20.13 -1.47
C PHE A 53 3.33 20.06 -2.74
N TYR A 54 2.05 19.62 -2.67
CA TYR A 54 1.16 19.55 -3.84
C TYR A 54 1.00 20.92 -4.51
N ARG A 55 0.85 21.99 -3.74
CA ARG A 55 0.69 23.34 -4.28
C ARG A 55 1.94 23.81 -5.01
N VAL A 56 3.12 23.64 -4.39
CA VAL A 56 4.40 24.05 -4.98
C VAL A 56 4.71 23.24 -6.22
N LEU A 57 4.52 21.91 -6.19
CA LEU A 57 4.76 21.04 -7.34
C LEU A 57 3.79 21.33 -8.48
N LYS A 58 2.50 21.61 -8.18
CA LYS A 58 1.51 22.02 -9.18
C LYS A 58 1.90 23.33 -9.86
N GLN A 59 2.40 24.32 -9.10
CA GLN A 59 2.83 25.61 -9.65
C GLN A 59 4.07 25.49 -10.56
N ASN A 60 4.83 24.40 -10.43
CA ASN A 60 6.01 24.10 -11.26
C ASN A 60 5.74 23.01 -12.30
N ASP A 61 4.48 22.62 -12.55
CA ASP A 61 4.07 21.55 -13.49
C ASP A 61 4.74 20.20 -13.23
N LEU A 62 5.07 19.91 -11.96
CA LEU A 62 5.76 18.69 -11.52
C LEU A 62 4.81 17.62 -10.97
N LEU A 63 3.49 17.74 -11.18
CA LEU A 63 2.50 16.75 -10.80
C LEU A 63 2.02 15.97 -12.02
N SER A 64 2.26 14.67 -12.08
CA SER A 64 1.66 13.79 -13.06
C SER A 64 0.20 13.47 -12.68
N HIS A 65 -0.74 13.57 -13.63
CA HIS A 65 -2.15 13.29 -13.39
C HIS A 65 -2.45 11.79 -13.41
N ARG A 66 -3.04 11.25 -12.32
CA ARG A 66 -3.71 9.95 -12.35
C ARG A 66 -5.14 10.07 -12.89
N GLN A 67 -5.55 9.16 -13.77
CA GLN A 67 -6.93 9.12 -14.28
C GLN A 67 -7.92 8.76 -13.16
N LYS A 68 -9.15 9.33 -13.22
CA LYS A 68 -10.23 9.07 -12.25
C LYS A 68 -10.79 7.66 -12.42
N SER A 69 -10.96 6.92 -11.31
CA SER A 69 -11.65 5.62 -11.29
C SER A 69 -13.17 5.77 -11.39
N LYS A 70 -13.85 4.76 -11.98
CA LYS A 70 -15.33 4.73 -12.13
C LYS A 70 -16.03 4.50 -10.79
N ALA A 71 -17.28 5.01 -10.65
CA ALA A 71 -18.12 4.82 -9.47
C ALA A 71 -18.58 3.36 -9.31
N HIS A 72 -18.68 2.88 -8.07
CA HIS A 72 -18.90 1.48 -7.66
C HIS A 72 -20.34 1.20 -7.23
N VAL A 73 -20.88 0.01 -7.53
CA VAL A 73 -22.18 -0.53 -7.06
C VAL A 73 -21.93 -1.58 -5.99
N ASP A 74 -22.67 -1.52 -4.87
CA ASP A 74 -22.37 -2.25 -3.63
C ASP A 74 -23.08 -3.63 -3.56
N ASN A 75 -22.30 -4.73 -3.73
CA ASN A 75 -22.71 -6.12 -3.49
C ASN A 75 -21.58 -6.86 -2.77
N ARG A 76 -21.29 -6.52 -1.50
CA ARG A 76 -20.07 -6.96 -0.81
C ARG A 76 -20.23 -8.24 0.02
N PRO A 77 -19.19 -9.12 0.08
CA PRO A 77 -19.17 -10.30 0.94
C PRO A 77 -19.07 -9.95 2.43
N ARG A 78 -19.12 -10.98 3.26
CA ARG A 78 -19.03 -10.85 4.72
C ARG A 78 -17.73 -10.16 5.13
N ALA A 79 -17.82 -9.12 5.95
CA ALA A 79 -16.66 -8.38 6.43
C ALA A 79 -15.69 -9.29 7.21
N LEU A 80 -14.41 -9.27 6.84
CA LEU A 80 -13.32 -9.87 7.62
C LEU A 80 -12.53 -8.77 8.32
N LEU A 81 -12.22 -8.97 9.58
CA LEU A 81 -11.53 -8.01 10.42
C LEU A 81 -10.19 -8.57 10.87
N ALA A 82 -9.13 -7.81 10.68
CA ALA A 82 -7.79 -8.10 11.19
C ALA A 82 -7.35 -7.01 12.18
N ARG A 83 -6.90 -7.42 13.36
CA ARG A 83 -6.35 -6.55 14.42
C ARG A 83 -4.87 -6.78 14.67
N ASN A 84 -4.36 -7.90 14.21
CA ASN A 84 -2.96 -8.29 14.32
C ASN A 84 -2.46 -8.85 12.99
N PRO A 85 -1.14 -8.90 12.77
CA PRO A 85 -0.56 -9.65 11.68
C PRO A 85 -1.01 -11.11 11.69
N ASN A 86 -1.13 -11.71 10.52
CA ASN A 86 -1.41 -13.14 10.33
C ASN A 86 -2.82 -13.61 10.79
N GLU A 87 -3.78 -12.70 10.93
CA GLU A 87 -5.19 -13.05 11.16
C GLU A 87 -5.97 -13.24 9.86
N VAL A 88 -5.70 -12.39 8.86
CA VAL A 88 -6.34 -12.47 7.55
C VAL A 88 -5.31 -12.21 6.46
N TRP A 89 -5.16 -13.17 5.55
CA TRP A 89 -4.40 -13.01 4.33
C TRP A 89 -5.32 -12.88 3.13
N SER A 90 -4.95 -12.03 2.20
CA SER A 90 -5.53 -11.93 0.86
C SER A 90 -4.55 -12.50 -0.14
N TRP A 91 -5.02 -13.33 -1.10
CA TRP A 91 -4.17 -13.81 -2.15
C TRP A 91 -4.86 -13.80 -3.50
N ASP A 92 -4.06 -13.72 -4.54
CA ASP A 92 -4.53 -13.73 -5.92
C ASP A 92 -3.37 -14.03 -6.88
N ILE A 93 -3.69 -14.29 -8.14
CA ILE A 93 -2.74 -14.58 -9.20
C ILE A 93 -2.77 -13.46 -10.24
N THR A 94 -1.61 -12.95 -10.62
CA THR A 94 -1.52 -12.01 -11.74
C THR A 94 -0.57 -12.52 -12.82
N TYR A 95 -0.86 -12.10 -14.06
CA TYR A 95 -0.09 -12.49 -15.25
C TYR A 95 1.07 -11.52 -15.47
N MET A 96 2.24 -12.07 -15.82
CA MET A 96 3.42 -11.34 -16.26
C MET A 96 3.81 -11.80 -17.67
N ASN A 97 4.18 -10.87 -18.54
CA ASN A 97 4.45 -11.19 -19.94
C ASN A 97 5.71 -12.06 -20.08
N SER A 98 5.59 -13.23 -20.71
CA SER A 98 6.70 -14.08 -21.09
C SER A 98 7.28 -13.66 -22.46
N PRO A 99 8.49 -14.10 -22.84
CA PRO A 99 9.06 -13.80 -24.16
C PRO A 99 8.24 -14.36 -25.32
N LEU A 100 7.45 -15.41 -25.05
CA LEU A 100 6.61 -16.06 -26.06
C LEU A 100 5.26 -15.34 -26.16
N ARG A 101 4.92 -14.87 -27.35
CA ARG A 101 3.65 -14.19 -27.60
C ARG A 101 2.45 -15.10 -27.25
N GLY A 102 1.58 -14.58 -26.38
CA GLY A 102 0.39 -15.31 -25.90
C GLY A 102 0.65 -16.26 -24.72
N ALA A 103 1.89 -16.39 -24.26
CA ALA A 103 2.22 -17.10 -23.03
C ALA A 103 2.51 -16.09 -21.89
N TYR A 104 2.22 -16.52 -20.67
CA TYR A 104 2.37 -15.70 -19.47
C TYR A 104 3.04 -16.50 -18.36
N TYR A 105 3.72 -15.80 -17.47
CA TYR A 105 4.09 -16.32 -16.17
C TYR A 105 3.00 -15.97 -15.16
N PHE A 106 2.77 -16.84 -14.20
CA PHE A 106 1.72 -16.74 -13.18
C PHE A 106 2.36 -16.37 -11.86
N LEU A 107 2.19 -15.12 -11.45
CA LEU A 107 2.68 -14.65 -10.16
C LEU A 107 1.57 -14.78 -9.12
N TYR A 108 1.78 -15.67 -8.18
CA TYR A 108 0.95 -15.82 -6.99
C TYR A 108 1.44 -14.84 -5.94
N LEU A 109 0.56 -14.02 -5.36
CA LEU A 109 0.91 -13.13 -4.27
C LEU A 109 -0.03 -13.34 -3.09
N VAL A 110 0.55 -13.49 -1.90
CA VAL A 110 -0.16 -13.55 -0.63
C VAL A 110 0.25 -12.34 0.20
N GLU A 111 -0.72 -11.54 0.60
CA GLU A 111 -0.54 -10.32 1.40
C GLU A 111 -1.26 -10.45 2.74
N ASP A 112 -0.59 -10.14 3.84
CA ASP A 112 -1.22 -9.91 5.14
C ASP A 112 -1.99 -8.59 5.11
N ILE A 113 -3.31 -8.60 5.27
CA ILE A 113 -4.12 -7.39 5.11
C ILE A 113 -3.89 -6.35 6.22
N PHE A 114 -3.46 -6.79 7.42
CA PHE A 114 -3.20 -5.89 8.53
C PHE A 114 -1.91 -5.09 8.32
N SER A 115 -0.83 -5.77 8.00
CA SER A 115 0.49 -5.16 7.85
C SER A 115 0.83 -4.74 6.42
N ARG A 116 0.14 -5.28 5.42
CA ARG A 116 0.48 -5.15 3.99
C ARG A 116 1.74 -5.90 3.59
N LEU A 117 2.24 -6.80 4.44
CA LEU A 117 3.42 -7.60 4.14
C LEU A 117 3.07 -8.66 3.08
N ILE A 118 3.88 -8.74 2.02
CA ILE A 118 3.85 -9.88 1.11
C ILE A 118 4.52 -11.04 1.82
N VAL A 119 3.74 -12.07 2.17
CA VAL A 119 4.19 -13.25 2.92
C VAL A 119 4.54 -14.44 2.03
N GLY A 120 4.16 -14.39 0.74
CA GLY A 120 4.48 -15.44 -0.21
C GLY A 120 4.32 -14.99 -1.67
N TRP A 121 5.20 -15.49 -2.58
CA TRP A 121 5.23 -15.01 -3.97
C TRP A 121 5.95 -15.96 -4.95
N PRO A 122 5.50 -17.16 -5.26
CA PRO A 122 6.06 -17.94 -6.36
C PRO A 122 5.66 -17.37 -7.72
N LEU A 123 6.58 -17.50 -8.69
CA LEU A 123 6.32 -17.21 -10.10
C LEU A 123 6.52 -18.50 -10.91
N GLU A 124 5.46 -18.95 -11.60
CA GLU A 124 5.40 -20.22 -12.27
C GLU A 124 4.99 -20.08 -13.74
N GLU A 125 5.28 -21.11 -14.56
CA GLU A 125 4.90 -21.14 -15.97
C GLU A 125 3.48 -21.64 -16.19
N VAL A 126 2.90 -22.30 -15.20
CA VAL A 126 1.58 -22.91 -15.26
C VAL A 126 0.79 -22.56 -14.01
N GLU A 127 -0.47 -22.20 -14.20
CA GLU A 127 -1.40 -22.02 -13.10
C GLU A 127 -1.87 -23.39 -12.58
N SER A 128 -1.69 -23.65 -11.25
CA SER A 128 -2.15 -24.90 -10.65
C SER A 128 -2.51 -24.75 -9.17
N ALA A 129 -3.43 -25.61 -8.70
CA ALA A 129 -3.81 -25.70 -7.29
C ALA A 129 -2.66 -26.23 -6.41
N GLU A 130 -1.76 -27.03 -6.97
CA GLU A 130 -0.58 -27.58 -6.28
C GLU A 130 0.43 -26.48 -5.99
N HIS A 131 0.64 -25.52 -6.92
CA HIS A 131 1.49 -24.35 -6.68
C HIS A 131 0.89 -23.48 -5.59
N ALA A 132 -0.42 -23.22 -5.63
CA ALA A 132 -1.13 -22.48 -4.60
C ALA A 132 -1.02 -23.16 -3.22
N ALA A 133 -1.27 -24.47 -3.15
CA ALA A 133 -1.20 -25.23 -1.91
C ALA A 133 0.21 -25.19 -1.29
N ARG A 134 1.27 -25.41 -2.08
CA ARG A 134 2.67 -25.32 -1.64
C ARG A 134 3.04 -23.92 -1.16
N LEU A 135 2.55 -22.88 -1.84
CA LEU A 135 2.75 -21.50 -1.42
C LEU A 135 2.18 -21.27 -0.02
N ILE A 136 0.92 -21.62 0.22
CA ILE A 136 0.26 -21.38 1.50
C ILE A 136 0.91 -22.20 2.62
N GLU A 137 1.26 -23.47 2.34
CA GLU A 137 1.97 -24.30 3.32
C GLU A 137 3.30 -23.69 3.74
N ARG A 138 4.09 -23.25 2.77
CA ARG A 138 5.37 -22.59 3.01
C ARG A 138 5.20 -21.27 3.77
N ALA A 139 4.27 -20.42 3.34
CA ALA A 139 3.99 -19.13 3.98
C ALA A 139 3.52 -19.32 5.44
N CYS A 140 2.64 -20.31 5.71
CA CYS A 140 2.24 -20.64 7.08
C CYS A 140 3.41 -21.09 7.95
N GLN A 141 4.31 -21.90 7.39
CA GLN A 141 5.52 -22.35 8.10
C GLN A 141 6.47 -21.20 8.40
N GLU A 142 6.78 -20.36 7.40
CA GLU A 142 7.68 -19.21 7.54
C GLU A 142 7.15 -18.16 8.51
N GLN A 143 5.82 -17.96 8.56
CA GLN A 143 5.16 -17.03 9.46
C GLN A 143 4.80 -17.64 10.83
N GLY A 144 5.05 -18.92 11.04
CA GLY A 144 4.75 -19.59 12.32
C GLY A 144 3.25 -19.61 12.64
N ILE A 145 2.37 -19.81 11.65
CA ILE A 145 0.92 -19.75 11.82
C ILE A 145 0.43 -20.91 12.69
N ALA A 146 -0.22 -20.59 13.81
CA ALA A 146 -0.92 -21.56 14.62
C ALA A 146 -2.26 -21.97 13.97
N LYS A 147 -2.64 -23.24 14.09
CA LYS A 147 -3.90 -23.75 13.55
C LYS A 147 -5.10 -22.98 14.09
N GLY A 148 -6.01 -22.61 13.21
CA GLY A 148 -7.25 -21.93 13.55
C GLY A 148 -7.17 -20.41 13.64
N ASN A 149 -5.99 -19.80 13.50
CA ASN A 149 -5.82 -18.36 13.66
C ASN A 149 -5.85 -17.56 12.35
N LEU A 150 -5.72 -18.23 11.21
CA LEU A 150 -5.64 -17.57 9.90
C LEU A 150 -6.91 -17.78 9.08
N THR A 151 -7.41 -16.70 8.48
CA THR A 151 -8.38 -16.73 7.38
C THR A 151 -7.69 -16.36 6.09
N LEU A 152 -7.82 -17.19 5.05
CA LEU A 152 -7.28 -16.92 3.72
C LEU A 152 -8.42 -16.50 2.78
N HIS A 153 -8.39 -15.25 2.34
CA HIS A 153 -9.36 -14.70 1.40
C HIS A 153 -8.83 -14.69 -0.02
N SER A 154 -9.69 -15.07 -0.98
CA SER A 154 -9.39 -14.99 -2.41
C SER A 154 -10.63 -14.71 -3.24
N ASP A 155 -10.40 -14.54 -4.53
CA ASP A 155 -11.46 -14.64 -5.52
C ASP A 155 -11.99 -16.09 -5.67
N ASN A 156 -12.92 -16.30 -6.60
CA ASN A 156 -13.49 -17.63 -6.91
C ASN A 156 -12.70 -18.41 -7.96
N GLY A 157 -11.41 -18.14 -8.12
CA GLY A 157 -10.55 -18.81 -9.11
C GLY A 157 -10.48 -20.33 -8.94
N ALA A 158 -10.20 -21.03 -10.04
CA ALA A 158 -10.08 -22.49 -10.04
C ALA A 158 -9.02 -23.04 -9.07
N PRO A 159 -7.82 -22.43 -8.91
CA PRO A 159 -6.82 -22.91 -7.97
C PRO A 159 -7.30 -22.91 -6.52
N MET A 160 -8.18 -21.98 -6.13
CA MET A 160 -8.70 -21.88 -4.76
C MET A 160 -9.68 -23.00 -4.42
N LYS A 161 -10.45 -23.45 -5.40
CA LYS A 161 -11.48 -24.48 -5.25
C LYS A 161 -10.95 -25.90 -5.50
N GLY A 162 -9.70 -26.03 -5.89
CA GLY A 162 -9.08 -27.32 -6.15
C GLY A 162 -9.04 -28.19 -4.88
N ALA A 163 -9.33 -29.48 -5.01
CA ALA A 163 -9.34 -30.43 -3.90
C ALA A 163 -8.01 -30.42 -3.10
N THR A 164 -6.88 -30.32 -3.79
CA THR A 164 -5.55 -30.23 -3.19
C THR A 164 -5.43 -28.99 -2.30
N MET A 165 -5.91 -27.84 -2.76
CA MET A 165 -5.89 -26.60 -1.98
C MET A 165 -6.77 -26.71 -0.74
N LEU A 166 -8.02 -27.16 -0.88
CA LEU A 166 -8.95 -27.31 0.24
C LEU A 166 -8.43 -28.28 1.31
N ALA A 167 -7.90 -29.44 0.89
CA ALA A 167 -7.29 -30.41 1.81
C ALA A 167 -6.07 -29.81 2.55
N THR A 168 -5.28 -28.98 1.85
CA THR A 168 -4.13 -28.29 2.48
C THR A 168 -4.60 -27.27 3.51
N LEU A 169 -5.61 -26.45 3.21
CA LEU A 169 -6.16 -25.48 4.16
C LEU A 169 -6.73 -26.17 5.40
N GLU A 170 -7.48 -27.27 5.22
CA GLU A 170 -8.02 -28.07 6.32
C GLU A 170 -6.89 -28.63 7.21
N ARG A 171 -5.86 -29.23 6.61
CA ARG A 171 -4.69 -29.76 7.32
C ARG A 171 -3.94 -28.68 8.12
N LEU A 172 -3.82 -27.48 7.56
CA LEU A 172 -3.17 -26.34 8.20
C LEU A 172 -4.08 -25.64 9.22
N GLY A 173 -5.40 -25.93 9.21
CA GLY A 173 -6.38 -25.24 10.05
C GLY A 173 -6.61 -23.79 9.60
N VAL A 174 -6.45 -23.49 8.31
CA VAL A 174 -6.68 -22.18 7.71
C VAL A 174 -8.13 -22.11 7.23
N ALA A 175 -8.87 -21.09 7.66
CA ALA A 175 -10.26 -20.89 7.23
C ALA A 175 -10.30 -20.25 5.83
N PRO A 176 -10.93 -20.90 4.83
CA PRO A 176 -11.12 -20.27 3.52
C PRO A 176 -12.24 -19.22 3.56
N SER A 177 -12.02 -18.13 2.83
CA SER A 177 -13.02 -17.10 2.54
C SER A 177 -12.97 -16.76 1.06
N LEU A 178 -14.13 -16.78 0.40
CA LEU A 178 -14.24 -16.55 -1.03
C LEU A 178 -15.07 -15.30 -1.32
N SER A 179 -14.67 -14.56 -2.35
CA SER A 179 -15.46 -13.49 -2.95
C SER A 179 -16.80 -14.01 -3.50
N HIS A 180 -17.78 -13.12 -3.71
CA HIS A 180 -19.01 -13.54 -4.40
C HIS A 180 -18.76 -13.82 -5.88
N PRO A 181 -19.49 -14.77 -6.49
CA PRO A 181 -19.39 -15.02 -7.93
C PRO A 181 -19.70 -13.73 -8.72
N SER A 182 -18.86 -13.40 -9.69
CA SER A 182 -19.04 -12.25 -10.60
C SER A 182 -18.88 -10.85 -9.99
N VAL A 183 -18.30 -10.71 -8.79
CA VAL A 183 -17.96 -9.43 -8.19
C VAL A 183 -16.45 -9.28 -8.19
N SER A 184 -15.93 -8.51 -9.14
CA SER A 184 -14.47 -8.32 -9.32
C SER A 184 -13.81 -7.49 -8.20
N ASP A 185 -14.59 -6.67 -7.49
CA ASP A 185 -14.05 -5.72 -6.49
C ASP A 185 -13.99 -6.30 -5.06
N ASP A 186 -14.14 -7.60 -4.91
CA ASP A 186 -14.19 -8.26 -3.59
C ASP A 186 -12.80 -8.54 -2.99
N ASN A 187 -11.72 -8.35 -3.79
CA ASN A 187 -10.33 -8.50 -3.32
C ASN A 187 -9.50 -7.22 -3.56
N PRO A 188 -9.88 -6.09 -2.96
CA PRO A 188 -9.26 -4.79 -3.21
C PRO A 188 -7.79 -4.72 -2.77
N TYR A 189 -7.36 -5.62 -1.89
CA TYR A 189 -5.99 -5.71 -1.39
C TYR A 189 -5.06 -6.20 -2.50
N SER A 190 -5.34 -7.37 -3.06
CA SER A 190 -4.55 -7.94 -4.16
C SER A 190 -4.58 -7.04 -5.39
N GLU A 191 -5.73 -6.42 -5.72
CA GLU A 191 -5.82 -5.47 -6.84
C GLU A 191 -4.93 -4.24 -6.64
N SER A 192 -4.91 -3.68 -5.43
CA SER A 192 -4.06 -2.54 -5.07
C SER A 192 -2.58 -2.90 -5.15
N LEU A 193 -2.23 -4.11 -4.70
CA LEU A 193 -0.87 -4.64 -4.75
C LEU A 193 -0.42 -4.83 -6.21
N PHE A 194 -1.26 -5.43 -7.07
CA PHE A 194 -0.97 -5.61 -8.49
C PHE A 194 -0.84 -4.27 -9.23
N LYS A 195 -1.62 -3.26 -8.88
CA LYS A 195 -1.43 -1.91 -9.40
C LYS A 195 -0.06 -1.36 -9.00
N THR A 196 0.33 -1.50 -7.74
CA THR A 196 1.64 -1.05 -7.27
C THR A 196 2.77 -1.77 -8.00
N LEU A 197 2.65 -3.07 -8.26
CA LEU A 197 3.61 -3.87 -9.00
C LEU A 197 3.71 -3.42 -10.47
N LYS A 198 2.59 -3.38 -11.19
CA LYS A 198 2.56 -3.13 -12.65
C LYS A 198 2.82 -1.67 -13.04
N TYR A 199 2.53 -0.72 -12.16
CA TYR A 199 2.78 0.71 -12.41
C TYR A 199 4.08 1.23 -11.80
N ARG A 200 4.94 0.34 -11.31
CA ARG A 200 6.26 0.72 -10.86
C ARG A 200 7.14 1.12 -12.06
N PRO A 201 7.91 2.22 -12.01
CA PRO A 201 8.77 2.65 -13.11
C PRO A 201 9.79 1.59 -13.59
N SER A 202 10.18 0.66 -12.71
CA SER A 202 11.08 -0.45 -13.05
C SER A 202 10.38 -1.68 -13.65
N TYR A 203 9.02 -1.68 -13.75
CA TYR A 203 8.32 -2.76 -14.44
C TYR A 203 8.60 -2.67 -15.94
N PRO A 204 8.97 -3.77 -16.60
CA PRO A 204 9.27 -3.72 -18.05
C PRO A 204 8.06 -3.29 -18.89
N ASP A 205 8.28 -2.41 -19.85
CA ASP A 205 7.25 -2.03 -20.83
C ASP A 205 6.87 -3.17 -21.78
N GLY A 206 7.73 -4.19 -21.88
CA GLY A 206 7.56 -5.36 -22.73
C GLY A 206 7.52 -6.67 -21.95
N ALA A 207 7.96 -7.74 -22.60
CA ALA A 207 8.09 -9.05 -21.98
C ALA A 207 9.39 -9.17 -21.17
N PHE A 208 9.39 -10.02 -20.15
CA PHE A 208 10.62 -10.44 -19.47
C PHE A 208 11.43 -11.34 -20.41
N GLY A 209 12.77 -11.29 -20.33
CA GLY A 209 13.67 -12.11 -21.16
C GLY A 209 13.66 -13.61 -20.82
N GLY A 210 13.01 -14.00 -19.70
CA GLY A 210 12.86 -15.39 -19.25
C GLY A 210 12.33 -15.47 -17.84
N LEU A 211 12.00 -16.69 -17.41
CA LEU A 211 11.42 -16.94 -16.08
C LEU A 211 12.36 -16.51 -14.94
N ASP A 212 13.64 -16.77 -15.06
CA ASP A 212 14.62 -16.42 -14.02
C ASP A 212 14.78 -14.90 -13.87
N GLN A 213 14.77 -14.17 -14.99
CA GLN A 213 14.79 -12.70 -14.95
C GLN A 213 13.51 -12.15 -14.30
N ALA A 214 12.36 -12.74 -14.62
CA ALA A 214 11.09 -12.35 -14.02
C ALA A 214 11.06 -12.65 -12.50
N ARG A 215 11.57 -13.82 -12.08
CA ARG A 215 11.72 -14.17 -10.66
C ARG A 215 12.63 -13.21 -9.91
N GLU A 216 13.76 -12.86 -10.51
CA GLU A 216 14.71 -11.92 -9.90
C GLU A 216 14.09 -10.53 -9.76
N TRP A 217 13.37 -10.05 -10.77
CA TRP A 217 12.65 -8.79 -10.71
C TRP A 217 11.58 -8.81 -9.60
N VAL A 218 10.78 -9.88 -9.51
CA VAL A 218 9.76 -10.04 -8.45
C VAL A 218 10.42 -10.09 -7.08
N ARG A 219 11.55 -10.79 -6.92
CA ARG A 219 12.31 -10.83 -5.67
C ARG A 219 12.70 -9.43 -5.20
N HIS A 220 13.24 -8.59 -6.11
CA HIS A 220 13.60 -7.20 -5.82
C HIS A 220 12.35 -6.35 -5.51
N PHE A 221 11.26 -6.57 -6.26
CA PHE A 221 10.00 -5.88 -5.98
C PHE A 221 9.48 -6.19 -4.59
N VAL A 222 9.41 -7.46 -4.20
CA VAL A 222 8.91 -7.89 -2.88
C VAL A 222 9.80 -7.35 -1.76
N GLN A 223 11.11 -7.43 -1.94
CA GLN A 223 12.05 -6.86 -0.97
C GLN A 223 11.78 -5.36 -0.78
N TRP A 224 11.78 -4.60 -1.87
CA TRP A 224 11.49 -3.16 -1.82
C TRP A 224 10.11 -2.88 -1.21
N TYR A 225 9.07 -3.61 -1.63
CA TYR A 225 7.71 -3.40 -1.14
C TYR A 225 7.61 -3.62 0.37
N ASN A 226 8.22 -4.69 0.87
CA ASN A 226 8.16 -5.03 2.27
C ASN A 226 9.01 -4.11 3.15
N THR A 227 10.20 -3.68 2.68
CA THR A 227 11.21 -3.01 3.52
C THR A 227 11.35 -1.50 3.30
N GLU A 228 10.96 -0.99 2.13
CA GLU A 228 11.20 0.41 1.75
C GLU A 228 9.92 1.17 1.37
N HIS A 229 8.93 0.48 0.79
CA HIS A 229 7.70 1.12 0.34
C HIS A 229 6.89 1.68 1.50
N HIS A 230 6.70 3.00 1.53
CA HIS A 230 5.88 3.71 2.51
C HIS A 230 4.40 3.64 2.12
N HIS A 231 3.68 2.64 2.64
CA HIS A 231 2.32 2.32 2.22
C HIS A 231 1.29 3.27 2.85
N SER A 232 0.50 3.97 2.01
CA SER A 232 -0.45 5.01 2.44
C SER A 232 -1.52 4.50 3.42
N ALA A 233 -2.06 3.31 3.21
CA ALA A 233 -3.12 2.73 4.05
C ALA A 233 -2.66 2.36 5.47
N ILE A 234 -1.34 2.32 5.73
CA ILE A 234 -0.77 2.05 7.06
C ILE A 234 0.06 3.24 7.57
N ARG A 235 -0.38 4.46 7.28
CA ARG A 235 0.26 5.71 7.74
C ARG A 235 1.69 5.91 7.22
N PHE A 236 2.00 5.39 6.03
CA PHE A 236 3.33 5.53 5.41
C PHE A 236 4.47 4.92 6.24
N VAL A 237 4.20 3.89 7.01
CA VAL A 237 5.25 2.97 7.48
C VAL A 237 5.48 1.88 6.45
N THR A 238 6.58 1.14 6.55
CA THR A 238 6.80 -0.02 5.68
C THR A 238 5.98 -1.22 6.16
N PRO A 239 5.54 -2.11 5.25
CA PRO A 239 4.84 -3.34 5.62
C PRO A 239 5.58 -4.14 6.69
N GLN A 240 6.89 -4.31 6.55
CA GLN A 240 7.71 -5.03 7.53
C GLN A 240 7.73 -4.35 8.90
N SER A 241 7.90 -3.02 8.95
CA SER A 241 7.88 -2.30 10.22
C SER A 241 6.58 -2.50 10.97
N ARG A 242 5.45 -2.49 10.25
CA ARG A 242 4.14 -2.73 10.85
C ARG A 242 3.96 -4.18 11.26
N HIS A 243 4.39 -5.14 10.43
CA HIS A 243 4.29 -6.56 10.74
C HIS A 243 5.04 -6.94 12.02
N LEU A 244 6.18 -6.29 12.25
CA LEU A 244 7.02 -6.45 13.43
C LEU A 244 6.57 -5.59 14.63
N GLY A 245 5.47 -4.82 14.53
CA GLY A 245 4.96 -3.96 15.59
C GLY A 245 5.80 -2.72 15.88
N LEU A 246 6.70 -2.33 14.95
CA LEU A 246 7.57 -1.17 15.09
C LEU A 246 6.90 0.14 14.66
N ASP A 247 5.74 0.07 14.01
CA ASP A 247 5.00 1.20 13.45
C ASP A 247 4.65 2.24 14.50
N LYS A 248 4.26 1.82 15.72
CA LYS A 248 3.89 2.75 16.80
C LYS A 248 5.02 3.72 17.13
N ALA A 249 6.24 3.21 17.33
CA ALA A 249 7.41 4.05 17.65
C ALA A 249 7.75 5.02 16.51
N ILE A 250 7.63 4.56 15.24
CA ILE A 250 7.85 5.40 14.06
C ILE A 250 6.81 6.53 14.02
N LEU A 251 5.54 6.21 14.21
CA LEU A 251 4.44 7.17 14.16
C LEU A 251 4.50 8.19 15.32
N ASP A 252 4.91 7.78 16.51
CA ASP A 252 5.11 8.65 17.65
C ASP A 252 6.25 9.65 17.39
N LYS A 253 7.36 9.20 16.79
CA LYS A 253 8.46 10.07 16.36
C LYS A 253 7.98 11.11 15.33
N ARG A 254 7.20 10.69 14.32
CA ARG A 254 6.62 11.61 13.32
C ARG A 254 5.69 12.64 13.96
N ARG A 255 4.85 12.22 14.90
CA ARG A 255 3.98 13.11 15.68
C ARG A 255 4.79 14.18 16.38
N ALA A 256 5.87 13.80 17.07
CA ALA A 256 6.74 14.75 17.78
C ALA A 256 7.38 15.79 16.84
N VAL A 257 7.80 15.38 15.63
CA VAL A 257 8.34 16.31 14.61
C VAL A 257 7.28 17.34 14.19
N TYR A 258 6.04 16.90 13.92
CA TYR A 258 4.95 17.78 13.52
C TYR A 258 4.53 18.75 14.64
N GLU A 259 4.43 18.27 15.88
CA GLU A 259 4.09 19.10 17.03
C GLU A 259 5.19 20.15 17.32
N ASN A 260 6.44 19.77 17.16
CA ASN A 260 7.55 20.71 17.27
C ASN A 260 7.51 21.78 16.15
N ALA A 261 7.25 21.38 14.91
CA ALA A 261 7.11 22.32 13.80
C ALA A 261 5.94 23.30 14.02
N LYS A 262 4.80 22.81 14.53
CA LYS A 262 3.66 23.66 14.92
C LYS A 262 4.02 24.63 16.04
N ARG A 263 4.74 24.17 17.06
CA ARG A 263 5.18 25.00 18.19
C ARG A 263 6.10 26.13 17.75
N LEU A 264 7.00 25.85 16.80
CA LEU A 264 7.93 26.86 16.26
C LEU A 264 7.23 27.90 15.37
N ASN A 265 6.19 27.52 14.65
CA ASN A 265 5.47 28.36 13.69
C ASN A 265 3.95 28.22 13.82
N PRO A 266 3.33 28.59 14.97
CA PRO A 266 1.91 28.31 15.25
C PRO A 266 0.95 28.97 14.25
N LEU A 267 1.31 30.13 13.71
CA LEU A 267 0.48 30.88 12.76
C LEU A 267 0.34 30.20 11.37
N ARG A 268 1.19 29.20 11.07
CA ARG A 268 1.09 28.40 9.84
C ARG A 268 0.04 27.29 9.91
N TRP A 269 -0.52 27.04 11.10
CA TRP A 269 -1.43 25.95 11.37
C TRP A 269 -2.84 26.46 11.64
N SER A 270 -3.81 26.07 10.80
CA SER A 270 -5.22 26.42 11.00
C SER A 270 -5.98 25.43 11.91
N GLY A 271 -5.33 24.35 12.32
CA GLY A 271 -5.94 23.30 13.14
C GLY A 271 -4.91 22.37 13.75
N GLN A 272 -5.28 21.12 13.96
CA GLN A 272 -4.39 20.09 14.51
C GLN A 272 -3.33 19.67 13.50
N THR A 273 -2.25 19.04 13.98
CA THR A 273 -1.25 18.39 13.14
C THR A 273 -1.86 17.16 12.45
N ARG A 274 -1.14 16.58 11.49
CA ARG A 274 -1.55 15.33 10.83
C ARG A 274 -1.76 14.23 11.87
N ASN A 275 -2.82 13.44 11.68
CA ASN A 275 -3.08 12.27 12.52
C ASN A 275 -2.09 11.13 12.20
N TRP A 276 -1.12 10.93 13.07
CA TRP A 276 -0.15 9.84 13.06
C TRP A 276 -0.51 8.67 13.98
N SER A 277 -1.77 8.57 14.43
CA SER A 277 -2.19 7.42 15.25
C SER A 277 -2.13 6.13 14.44
N ALA A 278 -1.62 5.07 15.04
CA ALA A 278 -1.59 3.75 14.42
C ALA A 278 -3.01 3.27 14.09
N ILE A 279 -3.13 2.52 12.99
CA ILE A 279 -4.38 1.88 12.61
C ILE A 279 -4.49 0.58 13.39
N THR A 280 -5.48 0.45 14.26
CA THR A 280 -5.64 -0.68 15.16
C THR A 280 -6.41 -1.85 14.56
N GLU A 281 -7.17 -1.57 13.49
CA GLU A 281 -7.98 -2.61 12.86
C GLU A 281 -8.09 -2.35 11.35
N VAL A 282 -8.10 -3.40 10.57
CA VAL A 282 -8.23 -3.38 9.12
C VAL A 282 -9.37 -4.31 8.72
N CYS A 283 -10.25 -3.82 7.87
CA CYS A 283 -11.43 -4.56 7.44
C CYS A 283 -11.36 -4.85 5.93
N LEU A 284 -11.59 -6.09 5.57
CA LEU A 284 -11.87 -6.48 4.19
C LEU A 284 -13.39 -6.52 4.02
N ASN A 285 -13.90 -5.82 3.00
CA ASN A 285 -15.32 -5.72 2.66
C ASN A 285 -16.23 -5.26 3.82
N PRO A 286 -15.98 -4.06 4.40
CA PRO A 286 -16.81 -3.54 5.49
C PRO A 286 -18.26 -3.36 5.05
N LYS A 287 -19.22 -3.71 5.91
CA LYS A 287 -20.66 -3.55 5.66
C LYS A 287 -21.11 -2.09 5.51
N THR A 288 -20.35 -1.17 6.08
CA THR A 288 -20.57 0.28 5.97
C THR A 288 -19.29 0.90 5.46
N VAL A 289 -19.38 1.72 4.40
CA VAL A 289 -18.23 2.51 3.94
C VAL A 289 -17.98 3.57 5.02
N SER A 290 -17.08 3.29 5.94
CA SER A 290 -16.45 4.35 6.71
C SER A 290 -15.56 5.10 5.71
N TYR A 291 -16.03 6.24 5.23
CA TYR A 291 -15.22 7.16 4.43
C TYR A 291 -14.11 7.75 5.31
N THR A 292 -13.11 6.96 5.62
CA THR A 292 -11.84 7.47 6.16
C THR A 292 -10.88 7.93 5.07
N HIS A 293 -11.33 7.99 3.81
CA HIS A 293 -10.71 8.87 2.85
C HIS A 293 -11.15 10.29 3.20
N LEU A 294 -10.26 11.04 3.79
CA LEU A 294 -10.32 12.49 3.81
C LEU A 294 -10.65 12.94 2.36
N THR A 295 -11.93 13.23 2.13
CA THR A 295 -12.31 14.04 0.98
C THR A 295 -11.50 15.30 1.10
N LEU A 296 -10.63 15.55 0.15
CA LEU A 296 -10.10 16.88 -0.08
C LEU A 296 -11.30 17.82 -0.12
N PRO A 297 -11.31 18.92 0.66
CA PRO A 297 -12.38 19.89 0.52
C PRO A 297 -12.40 20.35 -0.93
N THR A 298 -13.42 19.93 -1.67
CA THR A 298 -13.79 20.56 -2.93
C THR A 298 -14.29 21.94 -2.59
N THR A 299 -13.41 22.93 -2.61
CA THR A 299 -13.84 24.32 -2.69
C THR A 299 -14.55 24.48 -4.04
N PRO A 300 -15.83 24.89 -4.07
CA PRO A 300 -16.44 25.27 -5.31
C PRO A 300 -15.68 26.49 -5.88
N TYR A 301 -15.31 26.41 -7.14
CA TYR A 301 -14.84 27.58 -7.87
C TYR A 301 -16.01 28.55 -8.00
N VAL A 302 -15.90 29.73 -7.42
CA VAL A 302 -16.56 30.95 -7.86
C VAL A 302 -15.52 31.81 -8.55
#